data_b3ead367f59ff70ecd94ad98b95f3473
#
_entry.id   b3ead367f59ff70ecd94ad98b95f3473
#
_cell.length_a   1.000
_cell.length_b   1.000
_cell.length_c   1.000
_cell.angle_alpha   90.00
_cell.angle_beta   90.00
_cell.angle_gamma   90.00
#
_symmetry.space_group_name_H-M   'P 1'
#
loop_
_entity.id
_entity.type
_entity.pdbx_description
1 polymer ?
#
loop_
_entity_poly.entity_id
_entity_poly.type
_entity_poly.pdbx_seq_one_letter_code
_entity_poly.pdbx_strand_id
1 'polypeptide(L)'
;MEKERFREKEPEPRVHDYSWNEDKTLHRDEVKKLLEAAPRVRRYDDVPWEQMQNAYHKVFVGACLHDQFLWLRRAPIFTVGLRLQILQPGRRSGKHDHFSEALFYILEGKGYDIHDGKRYDWEAGDLMSIPSQSVHQHFAHPDTGATLLFTAAGGLANFLGIGGGTQMELAPDFKMPEGAKPLRDPQGQLTGYRRKDGVEIPLANSGVPQKDAMEKRLTAAPLEKIQTTYDEYIQAYWEESHLRQTCLHVVKTKDLPWEDTRQGRIKYIAHPKIPTGLLTYDCFLQEIPPGGCSGKHRHVGEEVHFIIEGQGYDILDGVRWDWGKNDAVCIPVLTTHQQFNSDPKRSVLFLSLQTRLYNFIGHGGIEHFEDASS
;
A
#
# COMPACT_ATOMS: atom_id res chain seq x y z
N MET A 1 40.08 -45.79 10.45
CA MET A 1 38.92 -45.28 9.70
C MET A 1 39.03 -43.77 9.66
N GLU A 2 39.68 -43.30 8.62
CA GLU A 2 39.87 -41.86 8.35
C GLU A 2 38.54 -41.23 7.90
N LYS A 3 38.17 -40.16 8.57
CA LYS A 3 37.07 -39.32 8.10
C LYS A 3 37.53 -38.61 6.84
N GLU A 4 37.04 -39.01 5.67
CA GLU A 4 37.06 -38.17 4.47
C GLU A 4 36.30 -36.87 4.78
N ARG A 5 37.07 -35.79 4.95
CA ARG A 5 36.53 -34.43 4.92
C ARG A 5 36.08 -34.17 3.50
N PHE A 6 34.80 -33.88 3.32
CA PHE A 6 34.32 -33.24 2.12
C PHE A 6 35.16 -31.98 1.89
N ARG A 7 36.07 -32.04 0.95
CA ARG A 7 36.64 -30.83 0.34
C ARG A 7 35.53 -30.30 -0.56
N GLU A 8 34.82 -29.29 -0.07
CA GLU A 8 34.10 -28.40 -0.98
C GLU A 8 35.12 -27.94 -2.01
N LYS A 9 34.85 -28.21 -3.27
CA LYS A 9 35.58 -27.59 -4.38
C LYS A 9 35.40 -26.08 -4.16
N GLU A 10 36.51 -25.37 -3.96
CA GLU A 10 36.46 -23.92 -4.01
C GLU A 10 35.75 -23.56 -5.31
N PRO A 11 34.67 -22.74 -5.23
CA PRO A 11 34.00 -22.30 -6.45
C PRO A 11 35.05 -21.61 -7.31
N GLU A 12 35.18 -22.05 -8.56
CA GLU A 12 36.04 -21.36 -9.53
C GLU A 12 35.71 -19.86 -9.41
N PRO A 13 36.74 -19.00 -9.32
CA PRO A 13 36.48 -17.57 -9.24
C PRO A 13 35.63 -17.21 -10.44
N ARG A 14 34.35 -16.94 -10.21
CA ARG A 14 33.53 -16.33 -11.24
C ARG A 14 34.23 -15.01 -11.55
N VAL A 15 34.93 -14.99 -12.69
CA VAL A 15 35.35 -13.73 -13.28
C VAL A 15 34.07 -13.00 -13.60
N HIS A 16 33.57 -12.24 -12.62
CA HIS A 16 32.59 -11.22 -12.90
C HIS A 16 33.35 -10.22 -13.77
N ASP A 17 33.22 -10.38 -15.04
CA ASP A 17 33.47 -9.30 -15.95
C ASP A 17 32.50 -8.22 -15.57
N TYR A 18 33.00 -7.25 -14.77
CA TYR A 18 32.29 -6.01 -14.45
C TYR A 18 32.26 -5.09 -15.68
N SER A 19 32.27 -5.64 -16.88
CA SER A 19 31.71 -4.91 -17.99
C SER A 19 30.25 -4.68 -17.63
N TRP A 20 29.99 -3.54 -17.05
CA TRP A 20 28.66 -3.06 -16.63
C TRP A 20 27.64 -3.07 -17.78
N ASN A 21 27.94 -3.69 -18.92
CA ASN A 21 27.48 -3.21 -20.18
C ASN A 21 26.50 -4.09 -20.94
N GLU A 22 26.47 -5.42 -20.84
CA GLU A 22 25.56 -6.12 -21.77
C GLU A 22 24.31 -6.69 -21.07
N ASP A 23 24.43 -7.51 -20.07
CA ASP A 23 23.25 -8.16 -19.45
C ASP A 23 22.42 -7.20 -18.60
N LYS A 24 23.06 -6.27 -17.88
CA LYS A 24 22.35 -5.27 -17.06
C LYS A 24 21.67 -4.20 -17.92
N THR A 25 22.24 -3.90 -19.09
CA THR A 25 21.68 -2.96 -20.04
C THR A 25 20.41 -3.50 -20.67
N LEU A 26 20.40 -4.77 -21.07
CA LEU A 26 19.22 -5.44 -21.61
C LEU A 26 18.06 -5.42 -20.61
N HIS A 27 18.34 -5.82 -19.37
CA HIS A 27 17.31 -5.79 -18.32
C HIS A 27 16.79 -4.38 -18.03
N ARG A 28 17.68 -3.39 -17.94
CA ARG A 28 17.29 -1.98 -17.78
C ARG A 28 16.46 -1.48 -18.93
N ASP A 29 16.81 -1.79 -20.16
CA ASP A 29 16.11 -1.33 -21.35
C ASP A 29 14.75 -2.02 -21.52
N GLU A 30 14.63 -3.28 -21.11
CA GLU A 30 13.34 -3.97 -21.03
C GLU A 30 12.43 -3.37 -19.98
N VAL A 31 12.92 -3.13 -18.78
CA VAL A 31 12.18 -2.45 -17.71
C VAL A 31 11.76 -1.04 -18.18
N LYS A 32 12.66 -0.30 -18.81
CA LYS A 32 12.35 1.03 -19.35
C LYS A 32 11.23 0.97 -20.39
N LYS A 33 11.30 0.04 -21.34
CA LYS A 33 10.23 -0.17 -22.34
C LYS A 33 8.88 -0.51 -21.70
N LEU A 34 8.88 -1.36 -20.66
CA LEU A 34 7.67 -1.70 -19.93
C LEU A 34 7.10 -0.49 -19.20
N LEU A 35 7.95 0.32 -18.57
CA LEU A 35 7.56 1.56 -17.90
C LEU A 35 7.00 2.59 -18.88
N GLU A 36 7.61 2.73 -20.06
CA GLU A 36 7.15 3.63 -21.12
C GLU A 36 5.82 3.18 -21.72
N ALA A 37 5.62 1.88 -21.89
CA ALA A 37 4.40 1.31 -22.46
C ALA A 37 3.24 1.21 -21.45
N ALA A 38 3.51 1.26 -20.15
CA ALA A 38 2.49 1.09 -19.13
C ALA A 38 1.53 2.30 -19.09
N PRO A 39 0.21 2.06 -18.96
CA PRO A 39 -0.77 3.14 -18.90
C PRO A 39 -0.57 3.99 -17.63
N ARG A 40 -0.58 5.31 -17.82
CA ARG A 40 -0.52 6.28 -16.71
C ARG A 40 -1.87 6.42 -15.99
N VAL A 41 -2.98 6.20 -16.71
CA VAL A 41 -4.33 6.24 -16.17
C VAL A 41 -4.93 4.83 -16.16
N ARG A 42 -5.38 4.40 -14.99
CA ARG A 42 -6.12 3.14 -14.79
C ARG A 42 -7.60 3.49 -14.68
N ARG A 43 -8.35 3.20 -15.74
CA ARG A 43 -9.78 3.48 -15.79
C ARG A 43 -10.55 2.57 -14.86
N TYR A 44 -11.51 3.13 -14.13
CA TYR A 44 -12.37 2.36 -13.24
C TYR A 44 -13.06 1.19 -13.94
N ASP A 45 -13.58 1.43 -15.16
CA ASP A 45 -14.34 0.41 -15.91
C ASP A 45 -13.46 -0.70 -16.46
N ASP A 46 -12.17 -0.42 -16.71
CA ASP A 46 -11.22 -1.41 -17.23
C ASP A 46 -10.65 -2.34 -16.16
N VAL A 47 -10.85 -2.02 -14.88
CA VAL A 47 -10.34 -2.81 -13.75
C VAL A 47 -11.44 -3.75 -13.25
N PRO A 48 -11.29 -5.08 -13.36
CA PRO A 48 -12.31 -6.02 -12.90
C PRO A 48 -12.36 -6.08 -11.37
N TRP A 49 -13.52 -6.49 -10.85
CA TRP A 49 -13.63 -6.93 -9.47
C TRP A 49 -13.06 -8.34 -9.32
N GLU A 50 -12.17 -8.51 -8.37
CA GLU A 50 -11.52 -9.79 -8.06
C GLU A 50 -11.84 -10.18 -6.62
N GLN A 51 -12.19 -11.46 -6.42
CA GLN A 51 -12.34 -12.00 -5.07
C GLN A 51 -10.97 -12.40 -4.51
N MET A 52 -10.65 -11.85 -3.35
CA MET A 52 -9.50 -12.25 -2.54
C MET A 52 -9.97 -12.95 -1.26
N GLN A 53 -9.05 -13.57 -0.51
CA GLN A 53 -9.38 -14.28 0.73
C GLN A 53 -10.06 -13.40 1.78
N ASN A 54 -9.74 -12.11 1.77
CA ASN A 54 -10.23 -11.13 2.73
C ASN A 54 -11.47 -10.36 2.27
N ALA A 55 -11.63 -10.07 0.96
CA ALA A 55 -12.76 -9.31 0.42
C ALA A 55 -12.78 -9.29 -1.12
N TYR A 56 -13.72 -8.54 -1.71
CA TYR A 56 -13.72 -8.19 -3.13
C TYR A 56 -12.94 -6.90 -3.35
N HIS A 57 -12.07 -6.91 -4.37
CA HIS A 57 -11.19 -5.80 -4.71
C HIS A 57 -11.21 -5.46 -6.20
N LYS A 58 -11.06 -4.17 -6.52
CA LYS A 58 -10.56 -3.70 -7.81
C LYS A 58 -9.11 -3.26 -7.62
N VAL A 59 -8.17 -3.92 -8.28
CA VAL A 59 -6.74 -3.63 -8.14
C VAL A 59 -6.29 -2.69 -9.25
N PHE A 60 -6.17 -1.40 -8.98
CA PHE A 60 -5.67 -0.42 -9.94
C PHE A 60 -4.15 -0.53 -10.11
N VAL A 61 -3.46 -0.55 -8.98
CA VAL A 61 -2.00 -0.63 -8.88
C VAL A 61 -1.66 -1.61 -7.79
N GLY A 62 -0.65 -2.42 -8.00
CA GLY A 62 -0.12 -3.29 -6.95
C GLY A 62 0.12 -4.71 -7.35
N ALA A 63 0.77 -5.39 -6.43
CA ALA A 63 1.33 -6.70 -6.57
C ALA A 63 0.28 -7.77 -6.86
N CYS A 64 0.33 -8.34 -8.03
CA CYS A 64 -0.04 -9.75 -8.18
C CYS A 64 1.14 -10.59 -7.69
N LEU A 65 0.91 -11.43 -6.71
CA LEU A 65 1.92 -12.22 -5.98
C LEU A 65 2.76 -13.18 -6.83
N HIS A 66 2.50 -13.31 -8.14
CA HIS A 66 3.08 -14.38 -8.96
C HIS A 66 3.90 -13.93 -10.16
N ASP A 67 3.91 -12.64 -10.54
CA ASP A 67 4.73 -12.17 -11.64
C ASP A 67 5.11 -10.68 -11.46
N GLN A 68 6.35 -10.43 -11.11
CA GLN A 68 6.89 -9.08 -10.90
C GLN A 68 6.81 -8.22 -12.19
N PHE A 69 6.87 -8.85 -13.37
CA PHE A 69 6.78 -8.15 -14.65
C PHE A 69 5.36 -7.82 -15.08
N LEU A 70 4.35 -8.54 -14.59
CA LEU A 70 2.94 -8.21 -14.86
C LEU A 70 2.51 -6.88 -14.24
N TRP A 71 3.18 -6.43 -13.19
CA TRP A 71 2.93 -5.13 -12.58
C TRP A 71 3.23 -3.99 -13.53
N LEU A 72 4.45 -4.01 -14.08
CA LEU A 72 4.90 -2.99 -15.00
C LEU A 72 4.02 -2.85 -16.23
N ARG A 73 3.39 -3.95 -16.66
CA ARG A 73 2.40 -3.93 -17.75
C ARG A 73 1.09 -3.29 -17.34
N ARG A 74 0.75 -3.29 -16.04
CA ARG A 74 -0.50 -2.74 -15.53
C ARG A 74 -0.37 -1.30 -15.07
N ALA A 75 0.75 -0.95 -14.43
CA ALA A 75 1.03 0.42 -13.97
C ALA A 75 2.53 0.60 -13.76
N PRO A 76 3.09 1.78 -14.06
CA PRO A 76 4.53 2.03 -13.97
C PRO A 76 4.98 2.43 -12.57
N ILE A 77 4.49 1.74 -11.55
CA ILE A 77 4.69 2.04 -10.13
C ILE A 77 4.98 0.75 -9.36
N PHE A 78 5.96 0.78 -8.45
CA PHE A 78 6.43 -0.38 -7.69
C PHE A 78 6.14 -0.29 -6.19
N THR A 79 6.20 0.91 -5.62
CA THR A 79 6.22 1.08 -4.17
C THR A 79 4.85 1.37 -3.58
N VAL A 80 3.91 1.81 -4.40
CA VAL A 80 2.53 2.13 -4.00
C VAL A 80 1.57 1.11 -4.57
N GLY A 81 0.74 0.50 -3.74
CA GLY A 81 -0.41 -0.28 -4.17
C GLY A 81 -1.70 0.52 -3.99
N LEU A 82 -2.65 0.41 -4.91
CA LEU A 82 -3.95 1.06 -4.83
C LEU A 82 -5.07 0.10 -5.22
N ARG A 83 -6.07 -0.03 -4.36
CA ARG A 83 -7.23 -0.91 -4.57
C ARG A 83 -8.49 -0.28 -4.03
N LEU A 84 -9.62 -0.59 -4.64
CA LEU A 84 -10.91 -0.48 -3.98
C LEU A 84 -11.27 -1.80 -3.32
N GLN A 85 -11.78 -1.73 -2.10
CA GLN A 85 -12.37 -2.85 -1.40
C GLN A 85 -13.84 -2.54 -1.12
N ILE A 86 -14.72 -3.50 -1.38
CA ILE A 86 -16.14 -3.37 -1.05
C ILE A 86 -16.54 -4.36 0.02
N LEU A 87 -17.28 -3.88 1.00
CA LEU A 87 -17.94 -4.68 2.03
C LEU A 87 -19.45 -4.45 1.94
N GLN A 88 -20.19 -5.49 1.65
CA GLN A 88 -21.65 -5.44 1.62
C GLN A 88 -22.23 -5.14 3.01
N PRO A 89 -23.46 -4.62 3.11
CA PRO A 89 -24.11 -4.33 4.38
C PRO A 89 -24.05 -5.49 5.37
N GLY A 90 -23.56 -5.24 6.58
CA GLY A 90 -23.41 -6.24 7.64
C GLY A 90 -22.36 -7.31 7.41
N ARG A 91 -21.54 -7.19 6.34
CA ARG A 91 -20.46 -8.13 6.06
C ARG A 91 -19.14 -7.69 6.70
N ARG A 92 -18.24 -8.64 6.80
CA ARG A 92 -16.88 -8.45 7.32
C ARG A 92 -15.85 -8.99 6.35
N SER A 93 -14.64 -8.44 6.44
CA SER A 93 -13.48 -8.99 5.73
C SER A 93 -13.01 -10.30 6.36
N GLY A 94 -12.08 -10.98 5.71
CA GLY A 94 -11.24 -11.98 6.36
C GLY A 94 -10.33 -11.33 7.40
N LYS A 95 -10.00 -12.06 8.45
CA LYS A 95 -9.06 -11.62 9.50
C LYS A 95 -7.65 -11.98 9.09
N HIS A 96 -6.74 -11.02 9.15
CA HIS A 96 -5.35 -11.22 8.72
C HIS A 96 -4.40 -10.19 9.30
N ASP A 97 -3.10 -10.42 9.10
CA ASP A 97 -2.03 -9.45 9.29
C ASP A 97 -1.18 -9.33 8.02
N HIS A 98 -0.31 -8.35 7.97
CA HIS A 98 0.74 -8.21 6.96
C HIS A 98 1.89 -7.34 7.46
N PHE A 99 3.09 -7.56 6.86
CA PHE A 99 4.29 -6.80 7.23
C PHE A 99 4.27 -5.36 6.73
N SER A 100 3.60 -5.09 5.63
CA SER A 100 3.48 -3.72 5.13
C SER A 100 2.49 -2.92 5.96
N GLU A 101 2.78 -1.64 6.14
CA GLU A 101 1.77 -0.68 6.57
C GLU A 101 0.66 -0.60 5.54
N ALA A 102 -0.56 -0.33 5.98
CA ALA A 102 -1.68 -0.05 5.11
C ALA A 102 -2.51 1.13 5.62
N LEU A 103 -3.17 1.80 4.70
CA LEU A 103 -4.17 2.79 5.01
C LEU A 103 -5.42 2.56 4.17
N PHE A 104 -6.56 2.96 4.73
CA PHE A 104 -7.83 2.98 4.03
C PHE A 104 -8.43 4.37 4.14
N TYR A 105 -8.79 4.96 3.01
CA TYR A 105 -9.67 6.12 2.98
C TYR A 105 -11.09 5.63 2.72
N ILE A 106 -12.02 6.02 3.57
CA ILE A 106 -13.41 5.58 3.49
C ILE A 106 -14.14 6.46 2.48
N LEU A 107 -14.42 5.91 1.29
CA LEU A 107 -15.14 6.64 0.24
C LEU A 107 -16.63 6.73 0.54
N GLU A 108 -17.22 5.63 1.01
CA GLU A 108 -18.66 5.53 1.26
C GLU A 108 -18.95 4.61 2.44
N GLY A 109 -20.04 4.89 3.14
CA GLY A 109 -20.54 4.03 4.20
C GLY A 109 -19.91 4.31 5.56
N LYS A 110 -20.11 3.38 6.48
CA LYS A 110 -19.58 3.40 7.85
C LYS A 110 -19.39 1.98 8.37
N GLY A 111 -18.60 1.85 9.42
CA GLY A 111 -18.33 0.56 10.02
C GLY A 111 -17.34 0.67 11.17
N TYR A 112 -16.66 -0.40 11.43
CA TYR A 112 -15.58 -0.43 12.41
C TYR A 112 -14.54 -1.48 12.04
N ASP A 113 -13.35 -1.28 12.57
CA ASP A 113 -12.29 -2.27 12.53
C ASP A 113 -11.99 -2.81 13.93
N ILE A 114 -11.46 -4.02 13.94
CA ILE A 114 -10.80 -4.56 15.12
C ILE A 114 -9.32 -4.72 14.78
N HIS A 115 -8.45 -3.96 15.47
CA HIS A 115 -7.01 -4.06 15.39
C HIS A 115 -6.49 -4.58 16.73
N ASP A 116 -5.81 -5.74 16.73
CA ASP A 116 -5.23 -6.36 17.93
C ASP A 116 -6.23 -6.45 19.09
N GLY A 117 -7.49 -6.76 18.78
CA GLY A 117 -8.58 -6.90 19.74
C GLY A 117 -9.26 -5.60 20.17
N LYS A 118 -8.82 -4.43 19.69
CA LYS A 118 -9.45 -3.14 19.98
C LYS A 118 -10.31 -2.69 18.80
N ARG A 119 -11.48 -2.13 19.11
CA ARG A 119 -12.43 -1.61 18.11
C ARG A 119 -12.18 -0.14 17.82
N TYR A 120 -12.27 0.21 16.53
CA TYR A 120 -12.12 1.55 15.98
C TYR A 120 -13.26 1.83 14.99
N ASP A 121 -14.16 2.75 15.31
CA ASP A 121 -15.29 3.11 14.46
C ASP A 121 -14.87 4.16 13.42
N TRP A 122 -15.36 4.02 12.20
CA TRP A 122 -15.09 4.89 11.07
C TRP A 122 -16.33 5.16 10.21
N GLU A 123 -16.29 6.25 9.46
CA GLU A 123 -17.32 6.67 8.50
C GLU A 123 -16.72 7.28 7.23
N ALA A 124 -17.53 7.51 6.21
CA ALA A 124 -17.09 8.15 4.97
C ALA A 124 -16.33 9.46 5.24
N GLY A 125 -15.18 9.63 4.59
CA GLY A 125 -14.25 10.74 4.77
C GLY A 125 -13.16 10.50 5.81
N ASP A 126 -13.24 9.44 6.62
CA ASP A 126 -12.17 9.09 7.57
C ASP A 126 -10.99 8.41 6.88
N LEU A 127 -9.81 8.54 7.46
CA LEU A 127 -8.66 7.71 7.16
C LEU A 127 -8.49 6.68 8.27
N MET A 128 -8.36 5.41 7.91
CA MET A 128 -8.00 4.33 8.81
C MET A 128 -6.57 3.88 8.55
N SER A 129 -5.77 3.82 9.59
CA SER A 129 -4.37 3.41 9.58
C SER A 129 -4.22 2.00 10.14
N ILE A 130 -3.48 1.16 9.42
CA ILE A 130 -3.12 -0.19 9.87
C ILE A 130 -1.60 -0.26 9.96
N PRO A 131 -1.05 -0.17 11.18
CA PRO A 131 0.38 -0.34 11.40
C PRO A 131 0.86 -1.72 10.96
N SER A 132 2.14 -1.81 10.59
CA SER A 132 2.80 -3.07 10.24
C SER A 132 2.54 -4.15 11.29
N GLN A 133 2.19 -5.36 10.85
CA GLN A 133 1.95 -6.55 11.67
C GLN A 133 0.74 -6.47 12.64
N SER A 134 -0.13 -5.48 12.48
CA SER A 134 -1.38 -5.43 13.25
C SER A 134 -2.36 -6.47 12.71
N VAL A 135 -2.88 -7.32 13.60
CA VAL A 135 -3.95 -8.26 13.24
C VAL A 135 -5.26 -7.50 13.14
N HIS A 136 -5.85 -7.50 11.96
CA HIS A 136 -7.02 -6.66 11.71
C HIS A 136 -8.14 -7.34 10.94
N GLN A 137 -9.34 -6.76 11.06
CA GLN A 137 -10.55 -7.19 10.37
C GLN A 137 -11.51 -6.01 10.24
N HIS A 138 -12.10 -5.85 9.06
CA HIS A 138 -13.03 -4.76 8.73
C HIS A 138 -14.48 -5.24 8.83
N PHE A 139 -15.36 -4.42 9.37
CA PHE A 139 -16.79 -4.71 9.55
C PHE A 139 -17.63 -3.55 9.00
N ALA A 140 -18.46 -3.82 7.99
CA ALA A 140 -19.38 -2.83 7.46
C ALA A 140 -20.66 -2.74 8.30
N HIS A 141 -21.20 -1.54 8.40
CA HIS A 141 -22.48 -1.32 9.08
C HIS A 141 -23.63 -2.03 8.34
N PRO A 142 -24.59 -2.64 9.04
CA PRO A 142 -25.68 -3.38 8.42
C PRO A 142 -26.52 -2.59 7.41
N ASP A 143 -26.65 -1.29 7.61
CA ASP A 143 -27.54 -0.46 6.78
C ASP A 143 -26.86 0.11 5.54
N THR A 144 -25.53 0.29 5.55
CA THR A 144 -24.85 1.06 4.49
C THR A 144 -23.84 0.27 3.68
N GLY A 145 -23.24 -0.79 4.25
CA GLY A 145 -22.01 -1.33 3.66
C GLY A 145 -20.87 -0.32 3.71
N ALA A 146 -19.82 -0.55 2.94
CA ALA A 146 -18.71 0.38 2.79
C ALA A 146 -17.92 0.17 1.51
N THR A 147 -17.39 1.28 0.95
CA THR A 147 -16.38 1.29 -0.11
C THR A 147 -15.12 1.95 0.44
N LEU A 148 -14.04 1.19 0.47
CA LEU A 148 -12.77 1.55 1.07
C LEU A 148 -11.73 1.68 -0.03
N LEU A 149 -11.01 2.81 -0.08
CA LEU A 149 -9.84 2.98 -0.92
C LEU A 149 -8.62 2.53 -0.11
N PHE A 150 -8.06 1.40 -0.50
CA PHE A 150 -6.94 0.75 0.19
C PHE A 150 -5.62 1.01 -0.51
N THR A 151 -4.59 1.31 0.26
CA THR A 151 -3.21 1.30 -0.21
C THR A 151 -2.30 0.57 0.77
N ALA A 152 -1.27 -0.06 0.24
CA ALA A 152 -0.23 -0.73 1.02
C ALA A 152 1.10 -0.75 0.28
N ALA A 153 2.20 -0.78 1.04
CA ALA A 153 3.56 -0.97 0.54
C ALA A 153 3.88 -2.43 0.17
N GLY A 154 2.86 -3.25 -0.06
CA GLY A 154 3.03 -4.69 -0.28
C GLY A 154 3.98 -5.04 -1.43
N GLY A 155 4.00 -4.23 -2.50
CA GLY A 155 4.92 -4.41 -3.63
C GLY A 155 6.37 -4.28 -3.21
N LEU A 156 6.69 -3.23 -2.48
CA LEU A 156 8.03 -3.01 -1.95
C LEU A 156 8.43 -4.07 -0.93
N ALA A 157 7.55 -4.40 0.02
CA ALA A 157 7.81 -5.41 1.02
C ALA A 157 8.13 -6.78 0.37
N ASN A 158 7.40 -7.16 -0.69
CA ASN A 158 7.66 -8.36 -1.47
C ASN A 158 9.02 -8.30 -2.18
N PHE A 159 9.36 -7.15 -2.79
CA PHE A 159 10.65 -6.95 -3.46
C PHE A 159 11.83 -7.08 -2.48
N LEU A 160 11.67 -6.56 -1.26
CA LEU A 160 12.69 -6.66 -0.20
C LEU A 160 12.73 -8.04 0.48
N GLY A 161 11.86 -8.97 0.10
CA GLY A 161 11.79 -10.31 0.72
C GLY A 161 11.19 -10.33 2.13
N ILE A 162 10.59 -9.23 2.58
CA ILE A 162 9.89 -9.09 3.85
C ILE A 162 8.37 -9.01 3.67
N GLY A 163 7.90 -9.18 2.44
CA GLY A 163 6.48 -9.20 2.13
C GLY A 163 5.82 -10.46 2.66
N GLY A 164 4.51 -10.36 2.79
CA GLY A 164 3.69 -11.47 3.25
C GLY A 164 2.76 -11.04 4.36
N GLY A 165 1.93 -11.97 4.75
CA GLY A 165 0.95 -11.81 5.80
C GLY A 165 0.33 -13.16 6.12
N THR A 166 -0.46 -13.19 7.16
CA THR A 166 -1.08 -14.40 7.65
C THR A 166 -2.60 -14.27 7.55
N GLN A 167 -3.24 -15.06 6.69
CA GLN A 167 -4.70 -15.12 6.65
C GLN A 167 -5.20 -16.05 7.76
N MET A 168 -5.90 -15.51 8.75
CA MET A 168 -6.43 -16.24 9.90
C MET A 168 -7.86 -16.71 9.68
N GLU A 169 -8.70 -15.88 9.09
CA GLU A 169 -10.08 -16.19 8.73
C GLU A 169 -10.37 -15.71 7.31
N LEU A 170 -11.07 -16.53 6.55
CA LEU A 170 -11.59 -16.13 5.23
C LEU A 170 -12.77 -15.16 5.38
N ALA A 171 -12.98 -14.31 4.37
CA ALA A 171 -14.23 -13.57 4.28
C ALA A 171 -15.43 -14.56 4.24
N PRO A 172 -16.57 -14.24 4.87
CA PRO A 172 -17.71 -15.16 4.93
C PRO A 172 -18.29 -15.55 3.57
N ASP A 173 -18.11 -14.69 2.57
CA ASP A 173 -18.59 -14.87 1.19
C ASP A 173 -17.47 -15.36 0.25
N PHE A 174 -16.29 -15.70 0.77
CA PHE A 174 -15.21 -16.24 -0.03
C PHE A 174 -15.62 -17.57 -0.68
N LYS A 175 -15.51 -17.62 -1.99
CA LYS A 175 -15.70 -18.84 -2.78
C LYS A 175 -14.36 -19.45 -3.10
N MET A 176 -14.16 -20.69 -2.68
CA MET A 176 -12.93 -21.40 -3.03
C MET A 176 -12.74 -21.43 -4.54
N PRO A 177 -11.49 -21.33 -5.03
CA PRO A 177 -11.20 -21.50 -6.45
C PRO A 177 -11.74 -22.82 -6.98
N GLU A 178 -12.13 -22.83 -8.24
CA GLU A 178 -12.64 -24.05 -8.88
C GLU A 178 -11.67 -25.22 -8.76
N GLY A 179 -12.16 -26.37 -8.29
CA GLY A 179 -11.35 -27.56 -8.05
C GLY A 179 -10.48 -27.53 -6.79
N ALA A 180 -10.54 -26.46 -6.00
CA ALA A 180 -9.85 -26.43 -4.71
C ALA A 180 -10.56 -27.34 -3.68
N LYS A 181 -9.76 -27.93 -2.79
CA LYS A 181 -10.24 -28.82 -1.71
C LYS A 181 -9.94 -28.22 -0.36
N PRO A 182 -10.91 -28.14 0.57
CA PRO A 182 -10.66 -27.66 1.92
C PRO A 182 -9.71 -28.60 2.68
N LEU A 183 -8.78 -28.01 3.43
CA LEU A 183 -7.96 -28.71 4.40
C LEU A 183 -8.56 -28.47 5.79
N ARG A 184 -8.68 -29.52 6.59
CA ARG A 184 -9.28 -29.46 7.92
C ARG A 184 -8.43 -30.20 8.93
N ASP A 185 -8.45 -29.73 10.19
CA ASP A 185 -7.87 -30.43 11.32
C ASP A 185 -8.75 -31.63 11.76
N PRO A 186 -8.29 -32.44 12.71
CA PRO A 186 -9.06 -33.55 13.26
C PRO A 186 -10.40 -33.14 13.92
N GLN A 187 -10.53 -31.87 14.31
CA GLN A 187 -11.75 -31.30 14.89
C GLN A 187 -12.70 -30.76 13.82
N GLY A 188 -12.33 -30.86 12.51
CA GLY A 188 -13.11 -30.41 11.38
C GLY A 188 -12.99 -28.91 11.08
N GLN A 189 -12.15 -28.16 11.80
CA GLN A 189 -11.91 -26.75 11.56
C GLN A 189 -11.13 -26.55 10.27
N LEU A 190 -11.49 -25.54 9.46
CA LEU A 190 -10.79 -25.20 8.23
C LEU A 190 -9.39 -24.66 8.55
N THR A 191 -8.37 -25.36 8.03
CA THR A 191 -6.95 -24.99 8.21
C THR A 191 -6.30 -24.44 6.94
N GLY A 192 -7.03 -24.46 5.82
CA GLY A 192 -6.54 -24.02 4.53
C GLY A 192 -7.34 -24.62 3.40
N TYR A 193 -6.78 -24.53 2.22
CA TYR A 193 -7.29 -25.26 1.05
C TYR A 193 -6.15 -25.62 0.10
N ARG A 194 -6.33 -26.72 -0.64
CA ARG A 194 -5.40 -27.17 -1.67
C ARG A 194 -5.98 -26.79 -3.03
N ARG A 195 -5.24 -26.05 -3.82
CA ARG A 195 -5.59 -25.65 -5.17
C ARG A 195 -5.54 -26.85 -6.14
N LYS A 196 -6.15 -26.71 -7.32
CA LYS A 196 -6.14 -27.74 -8.37
C LYS A 196 -4.73 -28.13 -8.84
N ASP A 197 -3.78 -27.19 -8.80
CA ASP A 197 -2.38 -27.40 -9.12
C ASP A 197 -1.57 -28.06 -7.99
N GLY A 198 -2.24 -28.46 -6.89
CA GLY A 198 -1.62 -29.13 -5.75
C GLY A 198 -1.03 -28.19 -4.69
N VAL A 199 -0.98 -26.90 -4.95
CA VAL A 199 -0.46 -25.92 -3.99
C VAL A 199 -1.41 -25.80 -2.80
N GLU A 200 -0.90 -25.96 -1.60
CA GLU A 200 -1.64 -25.74 -0.36
C GLU A 200 -1.54 -24.28 0.07
N ILE A 201 -2.69 -23.70 0.34
CA ILE A 201 -2.83 -22.35 0.88
C ILE A 201 -3.27 -22.49 2.33
N PRO A 202 -2.37 -22.39 3.30
CA PRO A 202 -2.72 -22.49 4.70
C PRO A 202 -3.48 -21.25 5.15
N LEU A 203 -4.46 -21.45 6.03
CA LEU A 203 -4.91 -20.42 6.96
C LEU A 203 -4.04 -20.58 8.21
N ALA A 204 -3.47 -19.50 8.69
CA ALA A 204 -2.80 -19.56 9.97
C ALA A 204 -3.85 -19.84 11.03
N ASN A 205 -3.82 -21.03 11.53
CA ASN A 205 -4.64 -21.37 12.67
C ASN A 205 -4.23 -20.49 13.85
N SER A 206 -5.22 -19.89 14.45
CA SER A 206 -5.19 -19.18 15.71
C SER A 206 -4.56 -19.98 16.90
N GLY A 207 -4.08 -21.17 16.66
CA GLY A 207 -3.39 -22.01 17.62
C GLY A 207 -1.89 -21.78 17.76
N VAL A 208 -1.25 -21.05 16.83
CA VAL A 208 0.11 -20.56 17.06
C VAL A 208 -0.04 -19.22 17.76
N PRO A 209 0.57 -19.02 18.94
CA PRO A 209 0.44 -17.79 19.71
C PRO A 209 1.18 -16.63 19.01
N GLN A 210 0.63 -16.11 17.91
CA GLN A 210 1.07 -14.82 17.39
C GLN A 210 0.84 -13.72 18.42
N LYS A 211 -0.21 -13.87 19.22
CA LYS A 211 -0.44 -13.04 20.39
C LYS A 211 0.78 -13.04 21.34
N ASP A 212 1.36 -14.20 21.62
CA ASP A 212 2.55 -14.29 22.47
C ASP A 212 3.81 -13.70 21.81
N ALA A 213 3.95 -13.81 20.49
CA ALA A 213 5.05 -13.19 19.78
C ALA A 213 4.89 -11.65 19.71
N MET A 214 3.68 -11.15 19.51
CA MET A 214 3.37 -9.73 19.56
C MET A 214 3.43 -9.20 21.00
N GLU A 215 2.80 -9.86 21.97
CA GLU A 215 2.86 -9.47 23.37
C GLU A 215 4.31 -9.47 23.91
N LYS A 216 5.15 -10.42 23.50
CA LYS A 216 6.58 -10.39 23.81
C LYS A 216 7.36 -9.26 23.13
N ARG A 217 6.97 -8.88 21.92
CA ARG A 217 7.53 -7.69 21.25
C ARG A 217 7.08 -6.38 21.89
N LEU A 218 5.90 -6.38 22.50
CA LEU A 218 5.27 -5.23 23.14
C LEU A 218 5.76 -4.97 24.57
N THR A 219 6.46 -5.91 25.18
CA THR A 219 6.97 -5.80 26.57
C THR A 219 8.39 -5.26 26.69
N ALA A 220 9.04 -4.92 25.55
CA ALA A 220 10.30 -4.21 25.60
C ALA A 220 10.10 -2.84 26.28
N ALA A 221 10.84 -2.60 27.37
CA ALA A 221 10.87 -1.29 28.01
C ALA A 221 11.90 -0.38 27.30
N PRO A 222 11.69 0.94 27.33
CA PRO A 222 12.71 1.87 26.84
C PRO A 222 13.99 1.69 27.66
N LEU A 223 15.12 1.95 27.03
CA LEU A 223 16.39 1.97 27.77
C LEU A 223 16.40 3.12 28.77
N GLU A 224 16.83 2.84 30.00
CA GLU A 224 17.02 3.89 31.03
C GLU A 224 18.08 4.93 30.62
N LYS A 225 19.08 4.50 29.86
CA LYS A 225 20.15 5.35 29.32
C LYS A 225 20.58 4.86 27.96
N ILE A 226 20.78 5.80 27.05
CA ILE A 226 21.40 5.59 25.75
C ILE A 226 22.86 6.04 25.89
N GLN A 227 23.80 5.10 25.78
CA GLN A 227 25.22 5.34 25.96
C GLN A 227 26.05 5.08 24.70
N THR A 228 25.51 4.26 23.80
CA THR A 228 26.21 3.86 22.57
C THR A 228 25.27 3.96 21.35
N THR A 229 25.84 4.03 20.16
CA THR A 229 25.06 3.97 18.91
C THR A 229 24.23 2.68 18.82
N TYR A 230 24.68 1.59 19.41
CA TYR A 230 23.89 0.36 19.44
C TYR A 230 22.67 0.49 20.34
N ASP A 231 22.76 1.21 21.45
CA ASP A 231 21.61 1.52 22.29
C ASP A 231 20.56 2.35 21.55
N GLU A 232 20.99 3.25 20.63
CA GLU A 232 20.09 4.01 19.79
C GLU A 232 19.24 3.10 18.88
N TYR A 233 19.82 2.02 18.32
CA TYR A 233 19.05 1.04 17.54
C TYR A 233 18.04 0.26 18.38
N ILE A 234 18.41 -0.11 19.61
CA ILE A 234 17.52 -0.77 20.55
C ILE A 234 16.36 0.17 20.92
N GLN A 235 16.69 1.44 21.19
CA GLN A 235 15.71 2.46 21.52
C GLN A 235 14.76 2.74 20.33
N ALA A 236 15.28 2.85 19.11
CA ALA A 236 14.50 3.05 17.91
C ALA A 236 13.47 1.91 17.69
N TYR A 237 13.86 0.67 17.92
CA TYR A 237 12.93 -0.47 17.85
C TYR A 237 11.80 -0.36 18.90
N TRP A 238 12.12 0.09 20.10
CA TRP A 238 11.11 0.32 21.13
C TRP A 238 10.16 1.45 20.74
N GLU A 239 10.70 2.58 20.22
CA GLU A 239 9.92 3.74 19.77
C GLU A 239 8.95 3.39 18.63
N GLU A 240 9.41 2.62 17.64
CA GLU A 240 8.56 2.12 16.58
C GLU A 240 7.43 1.21 17.11
N SER A 241 7.77 0.32 18.04
CA SER A 241 6.79 -0.58 18.65
C SER A 241 5.78 0.18 19.49
N HIS A 242 6.22 1.19 20.23
CA HIS A 242 5.37 2.07 21.01
C HIS A 242 4.45 2.93 20.11
N LEU A 243 4.99 3.47 19.02
CA LEU A 243 4.21 4.24 18.06
C LEU A 243 3.06 3.39 17.47
N ARG A 244 3.32 2.14 17.09
CA ARG A 244 2.27 1.23 16.56
C ARG A 244 1.13 0.99 17.56
N GLN A 245 1.42 1.02 18.86
CA GLN A 245 0.42 0.82 19.92
C GLN A 245 -0.36 2.07 20.26
N THR A 246 0.27 3.24 20.14
CA THR A 246 -0.26 4.52 20.60
C THR A 246 -0.74 5.42 19.48
N CYS A 247 -0.51 5.02 18.22
CA CYS A 247 -0.91 5.81 17.06
C CYS A 247 -2.43 5.95 16.92
N LEU A 248 -2.84 6.92 16.11
CA LEU A 248 -4.22 7.08 15.70
C LEU A 248 -4.56 6.03 14.64
N HIS A 249 -5.42 5.08 14.96
CA HIS A 249 -5.93 4.09 14.01
C HIS A 249 -7.01 4.66 13.09
N VAL A 250 -7.73 5.69 13.53
CA VAL A 250 -8.71 6.43 12.72
C VAL A 250 -8.44 7.92 12.85
N VAL A 251 -8.31 8.58 11.70
CA VAL A 251 -8.16 10.03 11.59
C VAL A 251 -9.46 10.61 11.03
N LYS A 252 -10.09 11.49 11.76
CA LYS A 252 -11.25 12.27 11.29
C LYS A 252 -10.75 13.37 10.38
N THR A 253 -10.70 13.14 9.08
CA THR A 253 -10.07 14.07 8.14
C THR A 253 -10.79 15.42 8.06
N LYS A 254 -12.06 15.47 8.44
CA LYS A 254 -12.83 16.72 8.56
C LYS A 254 -12.24 17.70 9.60
N ASP A 255 -11.53 17.17 10.61
CA ASP A 255 -10.93 17.96 11.68
C ASP A 255 -9.52 18.46 11.34
N LEU A 256 -8.97 18.01 10.22
CA LEU A 256 -7.66 18.46 9.74
C LEU A 256 -7.76 19.72 8.89
N PRO A 257 -6.78 20.62 8.99
CA PRO A 257 -6.79 21.85 8.22
C PRO A 257 -6.51 21.63 6.74
N TRP A 258 -7.09 22.49 5.90
CA TRP A 258 -6.60 22.71 4.54
C TRP A 258 -5.45 23.71 4.58
N GLU A 259 -4.46 23.48 3.74
CA GLU A 259 -3.30 24.32 3.54
C GLU A 259 -3.29 24.86 2.11
N ASP A 260 -3.13 26.17 1.94
CA ASP A 260 -2.88 26.79 0.65
C ASP A 260 -1.37 26.76 0.40
N THR A 261 -0.96 25.99 -0.58
CA THR A 261 0.45 25.73 -0.89
C THR A 261 0.76 26.13 -2.33
N ARG A 262 2.05 26.11 -2.71
CA ARG A 262 2.47 26.30 -4.10
C ARG A 262 1.92 25.23 -5.04
N GLN A 263 1.57 24.06 -4.49
CA GLN A 263 0.95 22.94 -5.21
C GLN A 263 -0.57 23.13 -5.39
N GLY A 264 -1.17 24.05 -4.67
CA GLY A 264 -2.60 24.30 -4.57
C GLY A 264 -3.13 24.01 -3.18
N ARG A 265 -4.42 23.81 -3.07
CA ARG A 265 -5.13 23.57 -1.80
C ARG A 265 -5.03 22.09 -1.42
N ILE A 266 -4.30 21.80 -0.35
CA ILE A 266 -3.97 20.44 0.10
C ILE A 266 -4.41 20.25 1.55
N LYS A 267 -4.85 19.03 1.88
CA LYS A 267 -5.09 18.59 3.25
C LYS A 267 -4.32 17.30 3.49
N TYR A 268 -3.25 17.34 4.26
CA TYR A 268 -2.54 16.13 4.68
C TYR A 268 -3.41 15.32 5.64
N ILE A 269 -3.55 14.01 5.37
CA ILE A 269 -4.32 13.07 6.18
C ILE A 269 -3.47 11.93 6.74
N ALA A 270 -2.32 11.64 6.14
CA ALA A 270 -1.24 10.85 6.71
C ALA A 270 0.09 11.54 6.38
N HIS A 271 0.85 11.87 7.40
CA HIS A 271 2.16 12.52 7.31
C HIS A 271 2.86 12.33 8.67
N PRO A 272 4.20 12.37 8.79
CA PRO A 272 4.88 12.20 10.09
C PRO A 272 4.46 13.14 11.22
N LYS A 273 3.88 14.29 10.88
CA LYS A 273 3.30 15.22 11.87
C LYS A 273 1.93 14.77 12.40
N ILE A 274 1.32 13.76 11.77
CA ILE A 274 0.04 13.17 12.18
C ILE A 274 0.37 11.79 12.75
N PRO A 275 0.13 11.51 14.03
CA PRO A 275 0.59 10.27 14.67
C PRO A 275 -0.23 9.04 14.24
N THR A 276 -0.25 8.73 12.95
CA THR A 276 -0.96 7.58 12.37
C THR A 276 -0.17 6.27 12.46
N GLY A 277 1.09 6.32 12.88
CA GLY A 277 1.99 5.16 12.81
C GLY A 277 2.40 4.75 11.40
N LEU A 278 2.02 5.51 10.37
CA LEU A 278 2.39 5.29 8.97
C LEU A 278 3.68 6.06 8.66
N LEU A 279 4.72 5.34 8.29
CA LEU A 279 6.03 5.90 7.98
C LEU A 279 6.37 5.84 6.49
N THR A 280 5.68 4.97 5.75
CA THR A 280 5.99 4.66 4.34
C THR A 280 5.38 5.65 3.37
N TYR A 281 4.28 6.33 3.75
CA TYR A 281 3.50 7.18 2.85
C TYR A 281 3.25 8.57 3.41
N ASP A 282 3.19 9.54 2.49
CA ASP A 282 2.41 10.75 2.65
C ASP A 282 1.09 10.56 1.91
N CYS A 283 -0.02 10.92 2.56
CA CYS A 283 -1.35 10.86 1.97
C CYS A 283 -2.05 12.19 2.19
N PHE A 284 -2.60 12.75 1.13
CA PHE A 284 -3.31 14.02 1.20
C PHE A 284 -4.49 14.09 0.22
N LEU A 285 -5.47 14.88 0.58
CA LEU A 285 -6.52 15.33 -0.33
C LEU A 285 -6.07 16.61 -1.01
N GLN A 286 -6.27 16.71 -2.32
CA GLN A 286 -6.04 17.94 -3.07
C GLN A 286 -7.31 18.37 -3.79
N GLU A 287 -7.61 19.67 -3.67
CA GLU A 287 -8.69 20.32 -4.40
C GLU A 287 -8.10 21.22 -5.48
N ILE A 288 -8.60 21.08 -6.72
CA ILE A 288 -8.30 21.99 -7.82
C ILE A 288 -9.57 22.74 -8.18
N PRO A 289 -9.58 24.09 -8.10
CA PRO A 289 -10.76 24.89 -8.40
C PRO A 289 -11.22 24.78 -9.85
N PRO A 290 -12.43 25.23 -10.19
CA PRO A 290 -12.96 25.18 -11.55
C PRO A 290 -12.01 25.82 -12.57
N GLY A 291 -11.60 25.07 -13.61
CA GLY A 291 -10.69 25.54 -14.66
C GLY A 291 -9.25 25.80 -14.22
N GLY A 292 -8.92 25.56 -12.94
CA GLY A 292 -7.59 25.76 -12.37
C GLY A 292 -6.64 24.59 -12.61
N CYS A 293 -5.42 24.74 -12.12
CA CYS A 293 -4.40 23.68 -12.17
C CYS A 293 -3.58 23.63 -10.87
N SER A 294 -2.95 22.50 -10.63
CA SER A 294 -1.94 22.34 -9.58
C SER A 294 -0.63 23.03 -9.91
N GLY A 295 0.28 23.10 -8.96
CA GLY A 295 1.66 23.44 -9.23
C GLY A 295 2.32 22.39 -10.11
N LYS A 296 3.25 22.82 -10.99
CA LYS A 296 4.07 21.92 -11.81
C LYS A 296 5.35 21.58 -11.08
N HIS A 297 5.59 20.29 -10.91
CA HIS A 297 6.75 19.83 -10.16
C HIS A 297 7.19 18.41 -10.55
N ARG A 298 8.27 17.94 -9.94
CA ARG A 298 8.68 16.53 -9.97
C ARG A 298 9.36 16.14 -8.67
N HIS A 299 9.34 14.87 -8.37
CA HIS A 299 10.01 14.26 -7.21
C HIS A 299 10.43 12.82 -7.50
N VAL A 300 11.30 12.28 -6.67
CA VAL A 300 11.76 10.89 -6.83
C VAL A 300 10.72 9.89 -6.31
N GLY A 301 9.93 10.25 -5.31
CA GLY A 301 8.85 9.39 -4.81
C GLY A 301 7.83 9.06 -5.90
N GLU A 302 7.45 7.78 -6.03
CA GLU A 302 6.29 7.41 -6.83
C GLU A 302 5.01 7.92 -6.19
N GLU A 303 4.04 8.31 -7.00
CA GLU A 303 2.77 8.85 -6.54
C GLU A 303 1.60 8.26 -7.32
N VAL A 304 0.47 8.08 -6.64
CA VAL A 304 -0.80 7.69 -7.26
C VAL A 304 -1.90 8.63 -6.82
N HIS A 305 -2.63 9.17 -7.77
CA HIS A 305 -3.86 9.91 -7.50
C HIS A 305 -5.08 9.00 -7.72
N PHE A 306 -6.04 9.06 -6.81
CA PHE A 306 -7.37 8.49 -7.01
C PHE A 306 -8.40 9.62 -7.08
N ILE A 307 -9.12 9.69 -8.18
CA ILE A 307 -10.07 10.78 -8.44
C ILE A 307 -11.37 10.50 -7.70
N ILE A 308 -11.60 11.25 -6.60
CA ILE A 308 -12.82 11.12 -5.78
C ILE A 308 -13.99 11.82 -6.47
N GLU A 309 -13.74 13.03 -7.00
CA GLU A 309 -14.78 13.83 -7.69
C GLU A 309 -14.20 14.63 -8.83
N GLY A 310 -14.99 14.78 -9.88
CA GLY A 310 -14.68 15.64 -11.04
C GLY A 310 -14.00 14.90 -12.18
N GLN A 311 -13.48 15.69 -13.11
CA GLN A 311 -12.79 15.24 -14.32
C GLN A 311 -11.74 16.26 -14.74
N GLY A 312 -10.68 15.77 -15.38
CA GLY A 312 -9.57 16.61 -15.79
C GLY A 312 -8.53 15.85 -16.57
N TYR A 313 -7.31 16.34 -16.52
CA TYR A 313 -6.18 15.67 -17.12
C TYR A 313 -4.89 16.03 -16.41
N ASP A 314 -3.92 15.15 -16.51
CA ASP A 314 -2.54 15.42 -16.12
C ASP A 314 -1.70 15.63 -17.36
N ILE A 315 -0.69 16.50 -17.25
CA ILE A 315 0.44 16.53 -18.17
C ILE A 315 1.62 15.87 -17.48
N LEU A 316 1.99 14.68 -17.95
CA LEU A 316 3.09 13.87 -17.43
C LEU A 316 4.21 13.85 -18.48
N ASP A 317 5.36 14.48 -18.17
CA ASP A 317 6.50 14.64 -19.09
C ASP A 317 6.07 15.19 -20.48
N GLY A 318 5.13 16.16 -20.49
CA GLY A 318 4.61 16.79 -21.70
C GLY A 318 3.51 16.00 -22.41
N VAL A 319 3.11 14.85 -21.94
CA VAL A 319 2.02 14.03 -22.51
C VAL A 319 0.75 14.21 -21.69
N ARG A 320 -0.35 14.51 -22.37
CA ARG A 320 -1.67 14.65 -21.74
C ARG A 320 -2.33 13.30 -21.51
N TRP A 321 -2.87 13.13 -20.27
CA TRP A 321 -3.60 11.95 -19.81
C TRP A 321 -4.91 12.37 -19.15
N ASP A 322 -6.02 12.20 -19.88
CA ASP A 322 -7.35 12.53 -19.37
C ASP A 322 -7.81 11.50 -18.33
N TRP A 323 -8.56 11.95 -17.31
CA TRP A 323 -9.12 11.12 -16.26
C TRP A 323 -10.48 11.64 -15.80
N GLY A 324 -11.23 10.78 -15.12
CA GLY A 324 -12.52 11.09 -14.51
C GLY A 324 -12.68 10.45 -13.13
N LYS A 325 -13.85 10.65 -12.55
CA LYS A 325 -14.19 10.09 -11.23
C LYS A 325 -13.90 8.59 -11.17
N ASN A 326 -13.31 8.16 -10.06
CA ASN A 326 -12.89 6.80 -9.74
C ASN A 326 -11.71 6.24 -10.56
N ASP A 327 -11.14 7.00 -11.48
CA ASP A 327 -9.89 6.63 -12.14
C ASP A 327 -8.68 6.79 -11.20
N ALA A 328 -7.62 6.05 -11.46
CA ALA A 328 -6.33 6.21 -10.80
C ALA A 328 -5.27 6.70 -11.79
N VAL A 329 -4.49 7.70 -11.40
CA VAL A 329 -3.36 8.25 -12.17
C VAL A 329 -2.06 7.83 -11.51
N CYS A 330 -1.16 7.26 -12.30
CA CYS A 330 0.15 6.78 -11.84
C CYS A 330 1.25 7.75 -12.27
N ILE A 331 2.00 8.24 -11.31
CA ILE A 331 3.11 9.18 -11.51
C ILE A 331 4.42 8.48 -11.14
N PRO A 332 5.19 8.01 -12.14
CA PRO A 332 6.47 7.35 -11.90
C PRO A 332 7.54 8.29 -11.35
N VAL A 333 8.61 7.70 -10.88
CA VAL A 333 9.83 8.39 -10.40
C VAL A 333 10.28 9.47 -11.40
N LEU A 334 10.54 10.69 -10.87
CA LEU A 334 11.05 11.84 -11.63
C LEU A 334 10.17 12.33 -12.79
N THR A 335 8.93 11.88 -12.90
CA THR A 335 7.99 12.40 -13.89
C THR A 335 7.62 13.85 -13.56
N THR A 336 7.88 14.77 -14.47
CA THR A 336 7.39 16.15 -14.35
C THR A 336 5.89 16.15 -14.58
N HIS A 337 5.11 16.65 -13.62
CA HIS A 337 3.66 16.55 -13.68
C HIS A 337 2.93 17.80 -13.20
N GLN A 338 1.71 17.95 -13.72
CA GLN A 338 0.77 19.00 -13.37
C GLN A 338 -0.65 18.52 -13.64
N GLN A 339 -1.58 18.77 -12.73
CA GLN A 339 -2.99 18.38 -12.80
C GLN A 339 -3.85 19.57 -13.24
N PHE A 340 -4.83 19.33 -14.08
CA PHE A 340 -5.74 20.35 -14.62
C PHE A 340 -7.20 19.94 -14.43
N ASN A 341 -7.99 20.83 -13.86
CA ASN A 341 -9.44 20.66 -13.80
C ASN A 341 -10.08 21.15 -15.10
N SER A 342 -10.72 20.24 -15.84
CA SER A 342 -11.40 20.60 -17.08
C SER A 342 -12.85 21.04 -16.90
N ASP A 343 -13.41 20.97 -15.69
CA ASP A 343 -14.76 21.47 -15.38
C ASP A 343 -14.69 22.97 -15.02
N PRO A 344 -15.36 23.85 -15.77
CA PRO A 344 -15.33 25.30 -15.50
C PRO A 344 -16.23 25.71 -14.32
N LYS A 345 -16.97 24.79 -13.71
CA LYS A 345 -17.98 25.10 -12.69
C LYS A 345 -17.78 24.37 -11.35
N ARG A 346 -17.11 23.24 -11.36
CA ARG A 346 -16.95 22.38 -10.19
C ARG A 346 -15.47 22.10 -9.93
N SER A 347 -15.12 22.09 -8.64
CA SER A 347 -13.78 21.63 -8.22
C SER A 347 -13.59 20.14 -8.49
N VAL A 348 -12.35 19.76 -8.65
CA VAL A 348 -11.90 18.37 -8.61
C VAL A 348 -11.38 18.09 -7.21
N LEU A 349 -11.67 16.89 -6.69
CA LEU A 349 -11.09 16.36 -5.47
C LEU A 349 -10.45 15.02 -5.77
N PHE A 350 -9.17 14.86 -5.41
CA PHE A 350 -8.50 13.58 -5.47
C PHE A 350 -7.69 13.29 -4.20
N LEU A 351 -7.49 12.02 -3.95
CA LEU A 351 -6.57 11.52 -2.94
C LEU A 351 -5.22 11.24 -3.58
N SER A 352 -4.17 11.82 -3.04
CA SER A 352 -2.80 11.52 -3.44
C SER A 352 -2.11 10.64 -2.41
N LEU A 353 -1.32 9.70 -2.90
CA LEU A 353 -0.51 8.76 -2.16
C LEU A 353 0.91 8.80 -2.71
N GLN A 354 1.82 9.34 -1.94
CA GLN A 354 3.24 9.42 -2.29
C GLN A 354 4.07 8.54 -1.37
N THR A 355 4.98 7.74 -1.94
CA THR A 355 5.90 6.95 -1.13
C THR A 355 7.01 7.81 -0.55
N ARG A 356 7.31 7.58 0.73
CA ARG A 356 8.42 8.23 1.44
C ARG A 356 9.72 7.42 1.43
N LEU A 357 9.72 6.26 0.79
CA LEU A 357 10.89 5.39 0.75
C LEU A 357 12.14 6.11 0.29
N TYR A 358 12.00 6.97 -0.72
CA TYR A 358 13.13 7.69 -1.32
C TYR A 358 13.78 8.70 -0.37
N ASN A 359 13.07 9.17 0.66
CA ASN A 359 13.64 10.02 1.70
C ASN A 359 14.76 9.29 2.46
N PHE A 360 14.61 7.98 2.67
CA PHE A 360 15.57 7.16 3.39
C PHE A 360 16.82 6.80 2.58
N ILE A 361 16.76 6.98 1.26
CA ILE A 361 17.92 6.80 0.36
C ILE A 361 18.48 8.14 -0.16
N GLY A 362 18.11 9.24 0.47
CA GLY A 362 18.69 10.56 0.21
C GLY A 362 18.03 11.37 -0.92
N HIS A 363 16.82 11.01 -1.35
CA HIS A 363 16.11 11.64 -2.48
C HIS A 363 14.70 12.14 -2.13
N GLY A 364 14.53 12.80 -0.98
CA GLY A 364 13.22 13.24 -0.48
C GLY A 364 12.77 14.64 -0.95
N GLY A 365 13.48 15.28 -1.87
CA GLY A 365 13.18 16.65 -2.30
C GLY A 365 12.15 16.71 -3.43
N ILE A 366 11.53 17.90 -3.57
CA ILE A 366 10.63 18.27 -4.66
C ILE A 366 11.28 19.39 -5.46
N GLU A 367 11.35 19.24 -6.77
CA GLU A 367 11.74 20.30 -7.69
C GLU A 367 10.46 20.94 -8.24
N HIS A 368 10.26 22.21 -7.89
CA HIS A 368 9.06 22.98 -8.19
C HIS A 368 9.32 23.97 -9.32
N PHE A 369 8.46 23.98 -10.35
CA PHE A 369 8.63 24.79 -11.55
C PHE A 369 7.61 25.92 -11.68
N GLU A 370 6.33 25.64 -11.38
CA GLU A 370 5.23 26.60 -11.53
C GLU A 370 4.25 26.47 -10.37
N ASP A 371 3.78 27.59 -9.85
CA ASP A 371 2.76 27.61 -8.79
C ASP A 371 1.37 27.25 -9.35
N ALA A 372 0.51 26.73 -8.48
CA ALA A 372 -0.88 26.43 -8.80
C ALA A 372 -1.61 27.72 -9.27
N SER A 373 -2.54 27.56 -10.19
CA SER A 373 -3.43 28.64 -10.61
C SER A 373 -4.86 28.36 -10.17
N SER A 374 -5.54 29.45 -9.76
CA SER A 374 -6.96 29.47 -9.43
C SER A 374 -7.80 29.85 -10.65
#